data_f815ebed85a6ad6f0b14c7197553290d
#
_entry.id   f815ebed85a6ad6f0b14c7197553290d
#
_cell.length_a   1.000
_cell.length_b   1.000
_cell.length_c   1.000
_cell.angle_alpha   90.00
_cell.angle_beta   90.00
_cell.angle_gamma   90.00
#
_symmetry.space_group_name_H-M   'P 1'
#
loop_
_entity.id
_entity.type
_entity.pdbx_description
1 polymer ?
#
loop_
_entity_poly.entity_id
_entity_poly.type
_entity_poly.pdbx_seq_one_letter_code
_entity_poly.pdbx_strand_id
1 'polypeptide(L)'
;MILNSNLLFIENELVSSTGFSFESLYRGIIGIVTILFIAYLFSSQKNKIAWKTIVLALVSQLILGILILKVPFIQSLFEKAGAIFVKLIDFTREGTIFVFGDLLKPKTTSYIWAFEILPTVIFFSAITSILFYFGIIQKVVSFFARLYTKFLKISGSESLSVIGNIFLGQTEAPLLIKAYLPKMNKSEILLVMIGGMATVAGGVLAAYIAFLGGDDPAKQVEFAKHLLTASVMAAPGAILISKIILPQSEKINSDINISDYDAGSNILDAISNGTIEGIKLAVNIGAMVLVFIALIAMVNHLLFLTGDISGLNSIIEANTIYSTLSLEAIMGIIFSPLMWLIGVASADIVPMGQLLGIKLSVNEFIAYMQLADFKIAGAEVVLTYEKSLIMATYMLCGFANFSSIGIQIGGIGALAPNQRKNLAKFGIKALIGGALASLLSAAIAGMLIG
;
A
#
# COMPACT_ATOMS: atom_id res chain seq x y z
N MET A 1 6.75 30.36 5.73
CA MET A 1 6.78 30.46 7.18
C MET A 1 7.97 29.65 7.65
N ILE A 2 9.00 30.30 8.19
CA ILE A 2 10.24 29.64 8.63
C ILE A 2 9.93 28.90 9.92
N LEU A 3 9.86 27.58 9.87
CA LEU A 3 9.63 26.72 11.04
C LEU A 3 10.81 26.88 12.00
N ASN A 4 10.49 27.31 13.22
CA ASN A 4 11.42 27.38 14.35
C ASN A 4 12.05 26.01 14.59
N SER A 5 13.35 25.91 14.40
CA SER A 5 14.18 24.71 14.43
C SER A 5 14.41 24.08 15.82
N ASN A 6 13.53 24.32 16.79
CA ASN A 6 13.63 23.81 18.17
C ASN A 6 12.34 23.17 18.72
N LEU A 7 11.36 22.87 17.87
CA LEU A 7 10.28 21.98 18.27
C LEU A 7 10.83 20.55 18.26
N LEU A 8 11.22 20.05 19.42
CA LEU A 8 11.20 18.61 19.70
C LEU A 8 9.87 18.11 19.13
N PHE A 9 9.92 17.13 18.21
CA PHE A 9 8.71 16.49 17.67
C PHE A 9 7.99 15.79 18.82
N ILE A 10 7.13 16.52 19.52
CA ILE A 10 6.25 15.97 20.55
C ILE A 10 5.17 15.25 19.74
N GLU A 11 5.17 13.92 19.77
CA GLU A 11 4.07 13.15 19.21
C GLU A 11 2.78 13.44 19.98
N ASN A 12 1.68 13.51 19.26
CA ASN A 12 0.36 13.63 19.87
C ASN A 12 0.05 12.32 20.64
N GLU A 13 -0.42 12.42 21.87
CA GLU A 13 -0.90 11.26 22.62
C GLU A 13 -2.21 10.77 21.98
N LEU A 14 -2.12 9.70 21.20
CA LEU A 14 -3.29 9.06 20.60
C LEU A 14 -4.07 8.31 21.69
N VAL A 15 -5.40 8.37 21.61
CA VAL A 15 -6.27 7.55 22.45
C VAL A 15 -6.04 6.07 22.07
N SER A 16 -5.57 5.30 23.03
CA SER A 16 -5.23 3.90 22.85
C SER A 16 -6.44 3.06 22.44
N SER A 17 -6.21 2.05 21.64
CA SER A 17 -7.22 1.08 21.23
C SER A 17 -7.76 0.31 22.43
N THR A 18 -9.09 0.21 22.54
CA THR A 18 -9.76 -0.50 23.65
C THR A 18 -9.77 -2.02 23.47
N GLY A 19 -9.25 -2.50 22.35
CA GLY A 19 -9.30 -3.90 21.96
C GLY A 19 -10.61 -4.29 21.28
N PHE A 20 -10.75 -5.58 20.99
CA PHE A 20 -11.94 -6.11 20.32
C PHE A 20 -13.20 -5.86 21.17
N SER A 21 -14.19 -5.21 20.58
CA SER A 21 -15.49 -4.89 21.20
C SER A 21 -16.64 -5.26 20.28
N PHE A 22 -17.87 -5.32 20.84
CA PHE A 22 -19.06 -5.53 20.02
C PHE A 22 -19.25 -4.40 19.01
N GLU A 23 -18.89 -3.16 19.39
CA GLU A 23 -18.96 -2.01 18.50
C GLU A 23 -17.98 -2.15 17.33
N SER A 24 -16.71 -2.50 17.60
CA SER A 24 -15.72 -2.71 16.55
C SER A 24 -16.14 -3.84 15.60
N LEU A 25 -16.75 -4.90 16.12
CA LEU A 25 -17.23 -6.02 15.34
C LEU A 25 -18.34 -5.61 14.35
N TYR A 26 -19.43 -4.99 14.83
CA TYR A 26 -20.53 -4.64 13.92
C TYR A 26 -20.13 -3.56 12.92
N ARG A 27 -19.31 -2.60 13.31
CA ARG A 27 -18.77 -1.57 12.39
C ARG A 27 -17.85 -2.19 11.34
N GLY A 28 -17.00 -3.15 11.72
CA GLY A 28 -16.16 -3.89 10.78
C GLY A 28 -17.00 -4.70 9.78
N ILE A 29 -18.08 -5.36 10.23
CA ILE A 29 -19.02 -6.09 9.35
C ILE A 29 -19.68 -5.12 8.36
N ILE A 30 -20.16 -3.96 8.81
CA ILE A 30 -20.72 -2.93 7.93
C ILE A 30 -19.67 -2.51 6.88
N GLY A 31 -18.42 -2.30 7.29
CA GLY A 31 -17.32 -1.96 6.39
C GLY A 31 -17.08 -3.04 5.33
N ILE A 32 -16.98 -4.30 5.74
CA ILE A 32 -16.81 -5.43 4.82
C ILE A 32 -17.97 -5.47 3.81
N VAL A 33 -19.23 -5.41 4.29
CA VAL A 33 -20.41 -5.42 3.41
C VAL A 33 -20.41 -4.24 2.45
N THR A 34 -20.07 -3.04 2.93
CA THR A 34 -19.98 -1.82 2.10
C THR A 34 -18.96 -2.00 0.97
N ILE A 35 -17.77 -2.49 1.28
CA ILE A 35 -16.70 -2.71 0.30
C ILE A 35 -17.11 -3.76 -0.74
N LEU A 36 -17.71 -4.87 -0.29
CA LEU A 36 -18.23 -5.90 -1.19
C LEU A 36 -19.36 -5.37 -2.08
N PHE A 37 -20.23 -4.54 -1.53
CA PHE A 37 -21.31 -3.90 -2.28
C PHE A 37 -20.77 -2.94 -3.34
N ILE A 38 -19.78 -2.10 -3.00
CA ILE A 38 -19.11 -1.23 -3.97
C ILE A 38 -18.46 -2.07 -5.09
N ALA A 39 -17.72 -3.14 -4.74
CA ALA A 39 -17.14 -4.03 -5.74
C ALA A 39 -18.21 -4.66 -6.66
N TYR A 40 -19.36 -5.04 -6.08
CA TYR A 40 -20.49 -5.60 -6.81
C TYR A 40 -21.12 -4.58 -7.78
N LEU A 41 -21.19 -3.30 -7.43
CA LEU A 41 -21.65 -2.23 -8.33
C LEU A 41 -20.77 -2.14 -9.58
N PHE A 42 -19.45 -2.28 -9.44
CA PHE A 42 -18.49 -2.25 -10.54
C PHE A 42 -18.36 -3.59 -11.29
N SER A 43 -19.13 -4.61 -10.91
CA SER A 43 -19.09 -5.93 -11.55
C SER A 43 -19.58 -5.89 -12.99
N SER A 44 -18.78 -6.48 -13.88
CA SER A 44 -19.12 -6.58 -15.31
C SER A 44 -20.12 -7.69 -15.62
N GLN A 45 -20.24 -8.71 -14.78
CA GLN A 45 -21.08 -9.90 -15.00
C GLN A 45 -21.61 -10.45 -13.67
N LYS A 46 -22.56 -9.73 -13.07
CA LYS A 46 -23.09 -10.00 -11.72
C LYS A 46 -23.58 -11.45 -11.54
N ASN A 47 -24.19 -12.02 -12.57
CA ASN A 47 -24.76 -13.39 -12.52
C ASN A 47 -23.69 -14.50 -12.60
N LYS A 48 -22.43 -14.17 -12.90
CA LYS A 48 -21.34 -15.14 -13.01
C LYS A 48 -20.36 -15.12 -11.84
N ILE A 49 -20.68 -14.37 -10.79
CA ILE A 49 -19.85 -14.29 -9.59
C ILE A 49 -19.81 -15.66 -8.91
N ALA A 50 -18.58 -16.19 -8.77
CA ALA A 50 -18.33 -17.44 -8.06
C ALA A 50 -18.32 -17.23 -6.54
N TRP A 51 -19.49 -17.07 -5.92
CA TRP A 51 -19.63 -16.76 -4.50
C TRP A 51 -18.82 -17.67 -3.57
N LYS A 52 -18.63 -18.93 -3.95
CA LYS A 52 -17.80 -19.86 -3.18
C LYS A 52 -16.34 -19.38 -3.10
N THR A 53 -15.75 -18.93 -4.20
CA THR A 53 -14.38 -18.36 -4.22
C THR A 53 -14.32 -17.07 -3.40
N ILE A 54 -15.36 -16.22 -3.50
CA ILE A 54 -15.44 -14.96 -2.75
C ILE A 54 -15.47 -15.23 -1.23
N VAL A 55 -16.33 -16.12 -0.78
CA VAL A 55 -16.42 -16.49 0.65
C VAL A 55 -15.11 -17.12 1.14
N LEU A 56 -14.51 -18.03 0.37
CA LEU A 56 -13.24 -18.64 0.74
C LEU A 56 -12.12 -17.62 0.84
N ALA A 57 -12.05 -16.63 -0.07
CA ALA A 57 -11.05 -15.58 -0.03
C ALA A 57 -11.27 -14.63 1.17
N LEU A 58 -12.53 -14.25 1.46
CA LEU A 58 -12.88 -13.45 2.63
C LEU A 58 -12.53 -14.16 3.93
N VAL A 59 -12.92 -15.44 4.06
CA VAL A 59 -12.59 -16.26 5.24
C VAL A 59 -11.08 -16.41 5.39
N SER A 60 -10.35 -16.61 4.29
CA SER A 60 -8.89 -16.65 4.28
C SER A 60 -8.28 -15.33 4.80
N GLN A 61 -8.81 -14.18 4.36
CA GLN A 61 -8.34 -12.86 4.80
C GLN A 61 -8.65 -12.62 6.29
N LEU A 62 -9.82 -13.00 6.76
CA LEU A 62 -10.20 -12.92 8.17
C LEU A 62 -9.33 -13.81 9.04
N ILE A 63 -9.10 -15.07 8.62
CA ILE A 63 -8.20 -15.99 9.34
C ILE A 63 -6.79 -15.42 9.43
N LEU A 64 -6.24 -14.90 8.34
CA LEU A 64 -4.92 -14.26 8.34
C LEU A 64 -4.89 -13.07 9.30
N GLY A 65 -5.89 -12.20 9.25
CA GLY A 65 -6.00 -11.08 10.18
C GLY A 65 -6.03 -11.53 11.65
N ILE A 66 -6.85 -12.51 11.98
CA ILE A 66 -6.96 -13.05 13.35
C ILE A 66 -5.63 -13.70 13.77
N LEU A 67 -5.05 -14.55 12.92
CA LEU A 67 -3.79 -15.24 13.24
C LEU A 67 -2.66 -14.24 13.50
N ILE A 68 -2.50 -13.22 12.66
CA ILE A 68 -1.37 -12.29 12.75
C ILE A 68 -1.59 -11.27 13.86
N LEU A 69 -2.83 -10.78 14.06
CA LEU A 69 -3.11 -9.71 15.01
C LEU A 69 -3.49 -10.19 16.42
N LYS A 70 -3.87 -11.48 16.59
CA LYS A 70 -4.39 -11.97 17.88
C LYS A 70 -3.68 -13.20 18.41
N VAL A 71 -2.95 -13.97 17.60
CA VAL A 71 -2.26 -15.17 18.05
C VAL A 71 -0.80 -14.84 18.40
N PRO A 72 -0.39 -14.90 19.68
CA PRO A 72 0.93 -14.41 20.14
C PRO A 72 2.12 -15.02 19.40
N PHE A 73 2.06 -16.34 19.11
CA PHE A 73 3.12 -17.02 18.37
C PHE A 73 3.32 -16.46 16.96
N ILE A 74 2.21 -16.18 16.24
CA ILE A 74 2.27 -15.62 14.88
C ILE A 74 2.67 -14.14 14.94
N GLN A 75 2.16 -13.37 15.92
CA GLN A 75 2.61 -12.01 16.17
C GLN A 75 4.12 -11.94 16.32
N SER A 76 4.69 -12.78 17.20
CA SER A 76 6.14 -12.83 17.43
C SER A 76 6.92 -13.16 16.14
N LEU A 77 6.37 -14.00 15.25
CA LEU A 77 7.00 -14.27 13.96
C LEU A 77 7.04 -13.01 13.06
N PHE A 78 5.92 -12.27 13.00
CA PHE A 78 5.86 -11.02 12.22
C PHE A 78 6.70 -9.91 12.85
N GLU A 79 6.78 -9.83 14.17
CA GLU A 79 7.67 -8.91 14.88
C GLU A 79 9.15 -9.22 14.60
N LYS A 80 9.53 -10.49 14.60
CA LYS A 80 10.89 -10.90 14.20
C LYS A 80 11.19 -10.56 12.74
N ALA A 81 10.23 -10.79 11.84
CA ALA A 81 10.37 -10.36 10.45
C ALA A 81 10.52 -8.84 10.35
N GLY A 82 9.70 -8.07 11.08
CA GLY A 82 9.82 -6.62 11.19
C GLY A 82 11.18 -6.17 11.73
N ALA A 83 11.68 -6.82 12.77
CA ALA A 83 13.01 -6.53 13.33
C ALA A 83 14.15 -6.78 12.31
N ILE A 84 14.01 -7.76 11.41
CA ILE A 84 14.95 -7.95 10.30
C ILE A 84 14.90 -6.76 9.35
N PHE A 85 13.71 -6.28 8.99
CA PHE A 85 13.55 -5.07 8.15
C PHE A 85 14.20 -3.85 8.81
N VAL A 86 13.95 -3.61 10.10
CA VAL A 86 14.56 -2.50 10.85
C VAL A 86 16.09 -2.61 10.84
N LYS A 87 16.63 -3.80 11.08
CA LYS A 87 18.07 -4.01 11.02
C LYS A 87 18.68 -3.78 9.63
N LEU A 88 17.95 -4.10 8.57
CA LEU A 88 18.36 -3.77 7.20
C LEU A 88 18.34 -2.26 6.94
N ILE A 89 17.38 -1.53 7.53
CA ILE A 89 17.37 -0.06 7.49
C ILE A 89 18.60 0.51 8.19
N ASP A 90 18.98 -0.04 9.36
CA ASP A 90 20.20 0.38 10.07
C ASP A 90 21.47 0.16 9.22
N PHE A 91 21.58 -0.99 8.53
CA PHE A 91 22.71 -1.21 7.62
C PHE A 91 22.72 -0.23 6.44
N THR A 92 21.55 0.16 5.94
CA THR A 92 21.47 1.21 4.91
C THR A 92 22.02 2.52 5.45
N ARG A 93 21.70 2.86 6.71
CA ARG A 93 22.15 4.10 7.34
C ARG A 93 23.67 4.21 7.39
N GLU A 94 24.38 3.11 7.67
CA GLU A 94 25.85 3.08 7.62
C GLU A 94 26.38 3.47 6.23
N GLY A 95 25.84 2.87 5.16
CA GLY A 95 26.20 3.22 3.78
C GLY A 95 25.85 4.67 3.43
N THR A 96 24.70 5.15 3.91
CA THR A 96 24.21 6.49 3.67
C THR A 96 25.10 7.55 4.35
N ILE A 97 25.51 7.30 5.61
CA ILE A 97 26.45 8.16 6.34
C ILE A 97 27.80 8.21 5.63
N PHE A 98 28.28 7.09 5.10
CA PHE A 98 29.53 7.05 4.35
C PHE A 98 29.47 7.93 3.09
N VAL A 99 28.35 7.92 2.35
CA VAL A 99 28.19 8.65 1.09
C VAL A 99 27.89 10.12 1.31
N PHE A 100 27.00 10.45 2.25
CA PHE A 100 26.46 11.80 2.43
C PHE A 100 27.01 12.53 3.67
N GLY A 101 27.72 11.83 4.55
CA GLY A 101 28.45 12.42 5.69
C GLY A 101 27.56 13.26 6.61
N ASP A 102 27.99 14.48 6.83
CA ASP A 102 27.37 15.40 7.80
C ASP A 102 25.95 15.87 7.43
N LEU A 103 25.49 15.62 6.20
CA LEU A 103 24.10 15.91 5.80
C LEU A 103 23.07 15.09 6.59
N LEU A 104 23.50 14.01 7.26
CA LEU A 104 22.66 13.15 8.08
C LEU A 104 22.82 13.34 9.58
N LYS A 105 23.67 14.29 10.02
CA LYS A 105 23.90 14.55 11.45
C LYS A 105 22.80 15.45 12.02
N PRO A 106 22.01 14.99 13.02
CA PRO A 106 20.87 15.74 13.57
C PRO A 106 21.20 17.11 14.16
N LYS A 107 22.48 17.36 14.46
CA LYS A 107 22.96 18.62 15.08
C LYS A 107 23.23 19.75 14.09
N THR A 108 23.32 19.44 12.78
CA THR A 108 23.76 20.41 11.76
C THR A 108 22.73 20.66 10.67
N THR A 109 21.82 19.76 10.43
CA THR A 109 20.82 19.85 9.35
C THR A 109 19.44 19.39 9.83
N SER A 110 18.37 20.03 9.32
CA SER A 110 17.02 19.53 9.43
C SER A 110 16.91 18.14 8.77
N TYR A 111 15.99 17.30 9.22
CA TYR A 111 15.72 16.00 8.60
C TYR A 111 15.46 16.14 7.09
N ILE A 112 16.36 15.56 6.29
CA ILE A 112 16.25 15.56 4.82
C ILE A 112 15.83 14.17 4.38
N TRP A 113 14.52 13.96 4.26
CA TRP A 113 13.93 12.65 3.95
C TRP A 113 14.54 11.98 2.71
N ALA A 114 14.95 12.76 1.70
CA ALA A 114 15.52 12.22 0.47
C ALA A 114 16.83 11.46 0.72
N PHE A 115 17.65 11.91 1.67
CA PHE A 115 18.89 11.22 2.04
C PHE A 115 18.69 10.10 3.05
N GLU A 116 17.59 10.09 3.80
CA GLU A 116 17.27 9.00 4.73
C GLU A 116 16.51 7.86 4.03
N ILE A 117 15.58 8.19 3.15
CA ILE A 117 14.61 7.24 2.60
C ILE A 117 15.04 6.66 1.25
N LEU A 118 15.55 7.48 0.31
CA LEU A 118 15.85 6.99 -1.03
C LEU A 118 16.99 5.95 -1.05
N PRO A 119 18.06 6.07 -0.25
CA PRO A 119 19.08 5.02 -0.13
C PRO A 119 18.52 3.68 0.38
N THR A 120 17.52 3.72 1.26
CA THR A 120 16.85 2.51 1.76
C THR A 120 16.18 1.74 0.62
N VAL A 121 15.50 2.44 -0.30
CA VAL A 121 14.91 1.82 -1.49
C VAL A 121 15.97 1.14 -2.36
N ILE A 122 17.14 1.78 -2.55
CA ILE A 122 18.25 1.24 -3.34
C ILE A 122 18.79 -0.05 -2.71
N PHE A 123 19.07 -0.02 -1.41
CA PHE A 123 19.63 -1.17 -0.71
C PHE A 123 18.66 -2.35 -0.66
N PHE A 124 17.38 -2.12 -0.36
CA PHE A 124 16.37 -3.17 -0.36
C PHE A 124 16.16 -3.79 -1.75
N SER A 125 16.27 -3.01 -2.81
CA SER A 125 16.23 -3.53 -4.19
C SER A 125 17.42 -4.48 -4.46
N ALA A 126 18.63 -4.11 -4.01
CA ALA A 126 19.80 -4.98 -4.10
C ALA A 126 19.64 -6.29 -3.30
N ILE A 127 19.12 -6.20 -2.05
CA ILE A 127 18.81 -7.39 -1.22
C ILE A 127 17.76 -8.28 -1.91
N THR A 128 16.71 -7.70 -2.46
CA THR A 128 15.67 -8.44 -3.18
C THR A 128 16.27 -9.18 -4.37
N SER A 129 17.16 -8.54 -5.12
CA SER A 129 17.87 -9.17 -6.26
C SER A 129 18.76 -10.34 -5.82
N ILE A 130 19.45 -10.23 -4.68
CA ILE A 130 20.22 -11.33 -4.08
C ILE A 130 19.30 -12.51 -3.71
N LEU A 131 18.16 -12.24 -3.07
CA LEU A 131 17.19 -13.28 -2.71
C LEU A 131 16.59 -13.97 -3.95
N PHE A 132 16.44 -13.23 -5.04
CA PHE A 132 16.06 -13.78 -6.35
C PHE A 132 17.14 -14.68 -6.91
N TYR A 133 18.39 -14.23 -6.89
CA TYR A 133 19.54 -15.01 -7.39
C TYR A 133 19.67 -16.36 -6.69
N PHE A 134 19.45 -16.43 -5.38
CA PHE A 134 19.43 -17.67 -4.60
C PHE A 134 18.15 -18.49 -4.75
N GLY A 135 17.15 -18.01 -5.49
CA GLY A 135 15.87 -18.68 -5.67
C GLY A 135 14.99 -18.75 -4.42
N ILE A 136 15.30 -17.94 -3.39
CA ILE A 136 14.56 -17.93 -2.12
C ILE A 136 13.14 -17.42 -2.33
N ILE A 137 12.98 -16.27 -3.00
CA ILE A 137 11.67 -15.68 -3.29
C ILE A 137 10.82 -16.65 -4.13
N GLN A 138 11.41 -17.26 -5.15
CA GLN A 138 10.72 -18.22 -6.02
C GLN A 138 10.16 -19.41 -5.25
N LYS A 139 10.94 -19.96 -4.31
CA LYS A 139 10.51 -21.09 -3.47
C LYS A 139 9.36 -20.70 -2.54
N VAL A 140 9.47 -19.54 -1.87
CA VAL A 140 8.44 -19.02 -0.97
C VAL A 140 7.15 -18.74 -1.74
N VAL A 141 7.25 -18.03 -2.86
CA VAL A 141 6.09 -17.69 -3.71
C VAL A 141 5.42 -18.95 -4.24
N SER A 142 6.20 -19.93 -4.77
CA SER A 142 5.64 -21.20 -5.26
C SER A 142 4.93 -21.99 -4.18
N PHE A 143 5.45 -22.02 -2.97
CA PHE A 143 4.82 -22.74 -1.86
C PHE A 143 3.43 -22.16 -1.55
N PHE A 144 3.34 -20.86 -1.34
CA PHE A 144 2.05 -20.21 -1.06
C PHE A 144 1.12 -20.18 -2.26
N ALA A 145 1.64 -20.03 -3.48
CA ALA A 145 0.82 -20.06 -4.69
C ALA A 145 0.14 -21.42 -4.88
N ARG A 146 0.81 -22.55 -4.61
CA ARG A 146 0.18 -23.88 -4.64
C ARG A 146 -0.98 -23.98 -3.64
N LEU A 147 -0.81 -23.41 -2.45
CA LEU A 147 -1.85 -23.38 -1.42
C LEU A 147 -3.09 -22.61 -1.95
N TYR A 148 -2.88 -21.40 -2.47
CA TYR A 148 -3.96 -20.54 -2.97
C TYR A 148 -4.67 -21.14 -4.19
N THR A 149 -3.93 -21.68 -5.16
CA THR A 149 -4.52 -22.37 -6.33
C THR A 149 -5.45 -23.49 -5.89
N LYS A 150 -5.01 -24.31 -4.93
CA LYS A 150 -5.80 -25.45 -4.43
C LYS A 150 -7.03 -25.02 -3.66
N PHE A 151 -6.92 -24.03 -2.75
CA PHE A 151 -8.02 -23.61 -1.86
C PHE A 151 -8.99 -22.65 -2.53
N LEU A 152 -8.48 -21.65 -3.26
CA LEU A 152 -9.33 -20.60 -3.84
C LEU A 152 -9.79 -20.92 -5.27
N LYS A 153 -9.27 -22.00 -5.87
CA LYS A 153 -9.60 -22.44 -7.23
C LYS A 153 -9.38 -21.35 -8.29
N ILE A 154 -8.26 -20.65 -8.19
CA ILE A 154 -7.77 -19.69 -9.16
C ILE A 154 -6.63 -20.31 -9.97
N SER A 155 -6.21 -19.69 -11.09
CA SER A 155 -5.12 -20.23 -11.90
C SER A 155 -3.77 -20.18 -11.17
N GLY A 156 -2.83 -21.02 -11.61
CA GLY A 156 -1.47 -21.03 -11.07
C GLY A 156 -0.76 -19.71 -11.30
N SER A 157 -0.93 -19.09 -12.46
CA SER A 157 -0.36 -17.77 -12.80
C SER A 157 -0.96 -16.65 -11.96
N GLU A 158 -2.26 -16.66 -11.68
CA GLU A 158 -2.92 -15.73 -10.76
C GLU A 158 -2.33 -15.84 -9.36
N SER A 159 -2.22 -17.06 -8.86
CA SER A 159 -1.67 -17.31 -7.53
C SER A 159 -0.22 -16.86 -7.40
N LEU A 160 0.62 -17.16 -8.42
CA LEU A 160 2.02 -16.72 -8.47
C LEU A 160 2.11 -15.18 -8.46
N SER A 161 1.27 -14.50 -9.26
CA SER A 161 1.28 -13.04 -9.32
C SER A 161 0.87 -12.40 -8.00
N VAL A 162 -0.24 -12.83 -7.42
CA VAL A 162 -0.78 -12.23 -6.19
C VAL A 162 0.14 -12.49 -4.99
N ILE A 163 0.67 -13.71 -4.85
CA ILE A 163 1.62 -14.04 -3.78
C ILE A 163 2.97 -13.35 -4.03
N GLY A 164 3.41 -13.28 -5.30
CA GLY A 164 4.61 -12.53 -5.67
C GLY A 164 4.54 -11.06 -5.25
N ASN A 165 3.40 -10.43 -5.42
CA ASN A 165 3.17 -9.03 -5.05
C ASN A 165 3.26 -8.75 -3.53
N ILE A 166 3.23 -9.75 -2.66
CA ILE A 166 3.48 -9.56 -1.22
C ILE A 166 4.93 -9.09 -0.97
N PHE A 167 5.86 -9.53 -1.82
CA PHE A 167 7.30 -9.29 -1.66
C PHE A 167 7.85 -8.31 -2.70
N LEU A 168 7.21 -8.27 -3.87
CA LEU A 168 7.70 -7.62 -5.08
C LEU A 168 6.79 -6.46 -5.48
N GLY A 169 7.34 -5.55 -6.28
CA GLY A 169 6.57 -4.47 -6.86
C GLY A 169 5.63 -4.93 -7.98
N GLN A 170 4.70 -4.04 -8.32
CA GLN A 170 3.69 -4.27 -9.37
C GLN A 170 4.25 -4.50 -10.78
N THR A 171 5.53 -4.20 -11.01
CA THR A 171 6.27 -4.45 -12.27
C THR A 171 7.14 -5.69 -12.19
N GLU A 172 7.55 -6.09 -11.01
CA GLU A 172 8.46 -7.21 -10.76
C GLU A 172 7.70 -8.53 -10.63
N ALA A 173 6.59 -8.58 -9.89
CA ALA A 173 5.80 -9.79 -9.74
C ALA A 173 5.28 -10.36 -11.09
N PRO A 174 4.90 -9.56 -12.11
CA PRO A 174 4.58 -10.05 -13.43
C PRO A 174 5.72 -10.80 -14.15
N LEU A 175 6.98 -10.56 -13.78
CA LEU A 175 8.12 -11.30 -14.33
C LEU A 175 8.06 -12.78 -13.97
N LEU A 176 7.56 -13.13 -12.78
CA LEU A 176 7.38 -14.52 -12.34
C LEU A 176 6.43 -15.32 -13.25
N ILE A 177 5.52 -14.61 -13.90
CA ILE A 177 4.47 -15.18 -14.75
C ILE A 177 4.60 -14.77 -16.22
N LYS A 178 5.77 -14.27 -16.65
CA LYS A 178 6.02 -13.75 -18.00
C LYS A 178 5.57 -14.72 -19.10
N ALA A 179 5.84 -16.02 -18.95
CA ALA A 179 5.47 -17.04 -19.91
C ALA A 179 3.95 -17.25 -20.06
N TYR A 180 3.18 -16.88 -19.04
CA TYR A 180 1.72 -17.03 -19.02
C TYR A 180 0.98 -15.76 -19.51
N LEU A 181 1.53 -14.57 -19.26
CA LEU A 181 0.90 -13.28 -19.56
C LEU A 181 0.26 -13.19 -20.94
N PRO A 182 0.93 -13.62 -22.05
CA PRO A 182 0.33 -13.54 -23.38
C PRO A 182 -0.94 -14.38 -23.56
N LYS A 183 -1.11 -15.44 -22.77
CA LYS A 183 -2.22 -16.39 -22.87
C LYS A 183 -3.29 -16.20 -21.78
N MET A 184 -3.07 -15.31 -20.85
CA MET A 184 -4.01 -15.04 -19.74
C MET A 184 -5.30 -14.41 -20.27
N ASN A 185 -6.43 -14.84 -19.71
CA ASN A 185 -7.74 -14.28 -20.03
C ASN A 185 -7.96 -12.92 -19.29
N LYS A 186 -9.06 -12.27 -19.61
CA LYS A 186 -9.37 -10.91 -19.09
C LYS A 186 -9.50 -10.86 -17.56
N SER A 187 -10.10 -11.90 -16.95
CA SER A 187 -10.26 -11.96 -15.49
C SER A 187 -8.91 -12.16 -14.79
N GLU A 188 -8.03 -12.97 -15.36
CA GLU A 188 -6.67 -13.19 -14.85
C GLU A 188 -5.82 -11.92 -14.97
N ILE A 189 -5.86 -11.22 -16.11
CA ILE A 189 -5.13 -9.94 -16.29
C ILE A 189 -5.63 -8.89 -15.29
N LEU A 190 -6.94 -8.77 -15.07
CA LEU A 190 -7.45 -7.84 -14.06
C LEU A 190 -6.95 -8.19 -12.65
N LEU A 191 -6.88 -9.48 -12.30
CA LEU A 191 -6.35 -9.88 -10.99
C LEU A 191 -4.86 -9.56 -10.86
N VAL A 192 -4.04 -9.75 -11.90
CA VAL A 192 -2.63 -9.33 -11.90
C VAL A 192 -2.52 -7.83 -11.60
N MET A 193 -3.34 -7.01 -12.27
CA MET A 193 -3.35 -5.55 -12.06
C MET A 193 -3.80 -5.18 -10.64
N ILE A 194 -4.90 -5.75 -10.16
CA ILE A 194 -5.43 -5.48 -8.81
C ILE A 194 -4.42 -5.93 -7.75
N GLY A 195 -3.80 -7.11 -7.90
CA GLY A 195 -2.78 -7.62 -7.00
C GLY A 195 -1.60 -6.66 -6.87
N GLY A 196 -1.09 -6.15 -8.00
CA GLY A 196 -0.01 -5.16 -8.01
C GLY A 196 -0.41 -3.82 -7.40
N MET A 197 -1.68 -3.40 -7.52
CA MET A 197 -2.17 -2.15 -6.93
C MET A 197 -2.59 -2.29 -5.45
N ALA A 198 -2.84 -3.51 -4.98
CA ALA A 198 -3.25 -3.76 -3.60
C ALA A 198 -2.08 -3.91 -2.61
N THR A 199 -0.86 -4.04 -3.11
CA THR A 199 0.36 -4.32 -2.34
C THR A 199 1.44 -3.28 -2.61
N VAL A 200 2.50 -3.30 -1.81
CA VAL A 200 3.69 -2.45 -1.99
C VAL A 200 4.95 -3.31 -2.12
N ALA A 201 5.95 -2.81 -2.84
CA ALA A 201 7.25 -3.46 -2.94
C ALA A 201 8.02 -3.38 -1.60
N GLY A 202 8.81 -4.41 -1.29
CA GLY A 202 9.56 -4.51 -0.04
C GLY A 202 10.49 -3.31 0.24
N GLY A 203 11.13 -2.76 -0.79
CA GLY A 203 11.98 -1.57 -0.65
C GLY A 203 11.19 -0.31 -0.26
N VAL A 204 10.00 -0.14 -0.83
CA VAL A 204 9.12 0.99 -0.50
C VAL A 204 8.47 0.80 0.88
N LEU A 205 8.18 -0.45 1.26
CA LEU A 205 7.68 -0.79 2.61
C LEU A 205 8.67 -0.35 3.70
N ALA A 206 9.97 -0.54 3.47
CA ALA A 206 11.01 -0.07 4.40
C ALA A 206 10.99 1.47 4.58
N ALA A 207 10.71 2.21 3.51
CA ALA A 207 10.52 3.66 3.58
C ALA A 207 9.34 4.04 4.48
N TYR A 208 8.22 3.33 4.36
CA TYR A 208 7.03 3.59 5.20
C TYR A 208 7.26 3.23 6.68
N ILE A 209 8.04 2.17 6.96
CA ILE A 209 8.47 1.85 8.33
C ILE A 209 9.24 3.02 8.92
N ALA A 210 10.19 3.60 8.17
CA ALA A 210 10.97 4.74 8.62
C ALA A 210 10.10 5.99 8.85
N PHE A 211 9.15 6.30 7.96
CA PHE A 211 8.21 7.41 8.15
C PHE A 211 7.35 7.28 9.41
N LEU A 212 6.78 6.11 9.62
CA LEU A 212 5.84 5.88 10.71
C LEU A 212 6.52 5.63 12.05
N GLY A 213 7.66 4.95 12.03
CA GLY A 213 8.42 4.63 13.24
C GLY A 213 9.37 5.73 13.71
N GLY A 214 9.75 6.67 12.81
CA GLY A 214 10.74 7.70 13.11
C GLY A 214 12.06 7.09 13.58
N ASP A 215 12.68 7.69 14.58
CA ASP A 215 13.95 7.23 15.16
C ASP A 215 13.76 6.18 16.30
N ASP A 216 12.50 5.73 16.56
CA ASP A 216 12.21 4.74 17.60
C ASP A 216 12.19 3.31 17.01
N PRO A 217 13.18 2.45 17.32
CA PRO A 217 13.24 1.09 16.80
C PRO A 217 12.04 0.22 17.21
N ALA A 218 11.43 0.46 18.39
CA ALA A 218 10.27 -0.30 18.82
C ALA A 218 9.04 0.03 17.98
N LYS A 219 8.81 1.31 17.69
CA LYS A 219 7.76 1.77 16.79
C LYS A 219 8.01 1.29 15.35
N GLN A 220 9.25 1.34 14.88
CA GLN A 220 9.59 0.80 13.57
C GLN A 220 9.24 -0.69 13.44
N VAL A 221 9.53 -1.52 14.45
CA VAL A 221 9.15 -2.94 14.47
C VAL A 221 7.63 -3.11 14.50
N GLU A 222 6.92 -2.28 15.25
CA GLU A 222 5.45 -2.29 15.30
C GLU A 222 4.83 -1.98 13.94
N PHE A 223 5.24 -0.87 13.29
CA PHE A 223 4.75 -0.53 11.96
C PHE A 223 5.18 -1.53 10.89
N ALA A 224 6.38 -2.11 11.00
CA ALA A 224 6.82 -3.19 10.13
C ALA A 224 5.89 -4.40 10.22
N LYS A 225 5.49 -4.81 11.44
CA LYS A 225 4.49 -5.87 11.67
C LYS A 225 3.17 -5.53 10.95
N HIS A 226 2.63 -4.31 11.13
CA HIS A 226 1.37 -3.91 10.51
C HIS A 226 1.46 -3.83 8.98
N LEU A 227 2.53 -3.28 8.42
CA LEU A 227 2.74 -3.17 6.98
C LEU A 227 2.92 -4.54 6.31
N LEU A 228 3.69 -5.44 6.93
CA LEU A 228 3.82 -6.83 6.46
C LEU A 228 2.47 -7.56 6.52
N THR A 229 1.70 -7.35 7.59
CA THR A 229 0.35 -7.92 7.74
C THR A 229 -0.57 -7.39 6.64
N ALA A 230 -0.55 -6.09 6.37
CA ALA A 230 -1.34 -5.46 5.31
C ALA A 230 -1.03 -6.09 3.94
N SER A 231 0.27 -6.27 3.60
CA SER A 231 0.69 -6.91 2.34
C SER A 231 0.21 -8.35 2.23
N VAL A 232 0.30 -9.14 3.31
CA VAL A 232 -0.18 -10.54 3.32
C VAL A 232 -1.70 -10.61 3.20
N MET A 233 -2.43 -9.74 3.91
CA MET A 233 -3.90 -9.67 3.84
C MET A 233 -4.41 -9.14 2.50
N ALA A 234 -3.63 -8.33 1.80
CA ALA A 234 -4.00 -7.80 0.50
C ALA A 234 -4.14 -8.90 -0.57
N ALA A 235 -3.40 -9.99 -0.46
CA ALA A 235 -3.45 -11.08 -1.44
C ALA A 235 -4.86 -11.72 -1.58
N PRO A 236 -5.49 -12.28 -0.55
CA PRO A 236 -6.86 -12.78 -0.65
C PRO A 236 -7.87 -11.66 -0.92
N GLY A 237 -7.65 -10.43 -0.42
CA GLY A 237 -8.48 -9.26 -0.72
C GLY A 237 -8.50 -8.93 -2.21
N ALA A 238 -7.35 -8.91 -2.86
CA ALA A 238 -7.22 -8.67 -4.30
C ALA A 238 -7.95 -9.74 -5.12
N ILE A 239 -7.82 -11.02 -4.75
CA ILE A 239 -8.53 -12.13 -5.40
C ILE A 239 -10.04 -11.93 -5.27
N LEU A 240 -10.53 -11.70 -4.07
CA LEU A 240 -11.94 -11.48 -3.77
C LEU A 240 -12.51 -10.33 -4.61
N ILE A 241 -11.92 -9.16 -4.53
CA ILE A 241 -12.40 -7.96 -5.23
C ILE A 241 -12.32 -8.15 -6.75
N SER A 242 -11.22 -8.69 -7.27
CA SER A 242 -11.07 -8.95 -8.70
C SER A 242 -12.15 -9.89 -9.24
N LYS A 243 -12.43 -10.98 -8.53
CA LYS A 243 -13.44 -11.98 -8.96
C LYS A 243 -14.89 -11.51 -8.80
N ILE A 244 -15.13 -10.44 -8.03
CA ILE A 244 -16.41 -9.72 -8.04
C ILE A 244 -16.48 -8.77 -9.25
N ILE A 245 -15.44 -7.93 -9.48
CA ILE A 245 -15.43 -6.91 -10.54
C ILE A 245 -15.46 -7.57 -11.93
N LEU A 246 -14.67 -8.62 -12.14
CA LEU A 246 -14.64 -9.37 -13.40
C LEU A 246 -14.58 -10.89 -13.11
N PRO A 247 -15.75 -11.54 -12.97
CA PRO A 247 -15.84 -12.97 -12.71
C PRO A 247 -15.13 -13.83 -13.73
N GLN A 248 -14.54 -14.94 -13.27
CA GLN A 248 -13.89 -15.91 -14.12
C GLN A 248 -14.95 -16.73 -14.89
N SER A 249 -14.96 -16.61 -16.21
CA SER A 249 -15.89 -17.34 -17.09
C SER A 249 -15.22 -18.35 -18.03
N GLU A 250 -13.90 -18.32 -18.10
CA GLU A 250 -13.10 -19.17 -18.95
C GLU A 250 -12.38 -20.25 -18.13
N LYS A 251 -11.94 -21.33 -18.79
CA LYS A 251 -11.15 -22.37 -18.12
C LYS A 251 -9.82 -21.79 -17.63
N ILE A 252 -9.43 -22.19 -16.42
CA ILE A 252 -8.16 -21.78 -15.78
C ILE A 252 -7.10 -22.86 -15.98
N ASN A 253 -5.84 -22.41 -16.08
CA ASN A 253 -4.69 -23.31 -16.00
C ASN A 253 -4.15 -23.30 -14.57
N SER A 254 -4.10 -24.48 -13.94
CA SER A 254 -3.63 -24.63 -12.55
C SER A 254 -2.13 -24.90 -12.45
N ASP A 255 -1.40 -24.95 -13.56
CA ASP A 255 0.05 -25.18 -13.56
C ASP A 255 0.78 -24.03 -12.86
N ILE A 256 1.74 -24.39 -12.01
CA ILE A 256 2.55 -23.45 -11.24
C ILE A 256 4.00 -23.67 -11.63
N ASN A 257 4.43 -22.95 -12.66
CA ASN A 257 5.82 -22.88 -13.07
C ASN A 257 6.24 -21.40 -13.07
N ILE A 258 7.25 -21.07 -12.31
CA ILE A 258 7.83 -19.73 -12.33
C ILE A 258 8.61 -19.59 -13.63
N SER A 259 8.41 -18.48 -14.34
CA SER A 259 9.24 -18.13 -15.48
C SER A 259 10.68 -17.92 -15.04
N ASP A 260 11.64 -18.38 -15.84
CA ASP A 260 13.05 -18.13 -15.57
C ASP A 260 13.28 -16.61 -15.50
N TYR A 261 13.75 -16.17 -14.36
CA TYR A 261 14.16 -14.80 -14.11
C TYR A 261 15.68 -14.78 -13.97
N ASP A 262 16.33 -14.12 -14.89
CA ASP A 262 17.78 -13.91 -14.86
C ASP A 262 18.10 -12.75 -13.91
N ALA A 263 18.44 -13.08 -12.66
CA ALA A 263 18.86 -12.11 -11.67
C ALA A 263 20.31 -11.64 -11.89
N GLY A 264 21.05 -12.29 -12.76
CA GLY A 264 22.46 -12.03 -13.06
C GLY A 264 23.29 -13.30 -13.12
N SER A 265 24.44 -13.22 -13.78
CA SER A 265 25.35 -14.33 -14.00
C SER A 265 26.06 -14.83 -12.72
N ASN A 266 26.17 -13.97 -11.70
CA ASN A 266 26.76 -14.24 -10.40
C ASN A 266 26.19 -13.28 -9.35
N ILE A 267 26.57 -13.45 -8.07
CA ILE A 267 26.06 -12.63 -6.97
C ILE A 267 26.40 -11.15 -7.12
N LEU A 268 27.57 -10.80 -7.64
CA LEU A 268 27.98 -9.41 -7.83
C LEU A 268 27.16 -8.74 -8.94
N ASP A 269 26.88 -9.47 -10.00
CA ASP A 269 26.00 -9.05 -11.09
C ASP A 269 24.56 -8.85 -10.58
N ALA A 270 24.07 -9.77 -9.75
CA ALA A 270 22.76 -9.63 -9.11
C ALA A 270 22.69 -8.39 -8.21
N ILE A 271 23.72 -8.11 -7.41
CA ILE A 271 23.83 -6.88 -6.60
C ILE A 271 23.81 -5.64 -7.48
N SER A 272 24.61 -5.64 -8.56
CA SER A 272 24.69 -4.52 -9.50
C SER A 272 23.34 -4.22 -10.16
N ASN A 273 22.67 -5.27 -10.66
CA ASN A 273 21.35 -5.17 -11.30
C ASN A 273 20.30 -4.63 -10.31
N GLY A 274 20.25 -5.19 -9.10
CA GLY A 274 19.35 -4.73 -8.04
C GLY A 274 19.62 -3.29 -7.62
N THR A 275 20.89 -2.87 -7.55
CA THR A 275 21.27 -1.49 -7.26
C THR A 275 20.80 -0.53 -8.35
N ILE A 276 21.00 -0.88 -9.64
CA ILE A 276 20.56 -0.05 -10.78
C ILE A 276 19.04 0.10 -10.78
N GLU A 277 18.29 -0.99 -10.55
CA GLU A 277 16.82 -0.92 -10.46
C GLU A 277 16.38 -0.09 -9.24
N GLY A 278 17.05 -0.23 -8.10
CA GLY A 278 16.82 0.57 -6.90
C GLY A 278 17.08 2.06 -7.13
N ILE A 279 18.14 2.43 -7.85
CA ILE A 279 18.43 3.83 -8.22
C ILE A 279 17.30 4.38 -9.10
N LYS A 280 16.87 3.66 -10.13
CA LYS A 280 15.76 4.08 -10.99
C LYS A 280 14.49 4.31 -10.18
N LEU A 281 14.17 3.40 -9.25
CA LEU A 281 13.00 3.51 -8.38
C LEU A 281 13.13 4.71 -7.44
N ALA A 282 14.27 4.90 -6.78
CA ALA A 282 14.52 6.01 -5.87
C ALA A 282 14.43 7.37 -6.59
N VAL A 283 15.07 7.51 -7.76
CA VAL A 283 14.99 8.74 -8.56
C VAL A 283 13.55 9.02 -9.00
N ASN A 284 12.82 8.01 -9.44
CA ASN A 284 11.41 8.16 -9.81
C ASN A 284 10.55 8.61 -8.62
N ILE A 285 10.73 8.01 -7.43
CA ILE A 285 10.02 8.42 -6.21
C ILE A 285 10.33 9.89 -5.91
N GLY A 286 11.61 10.27 -5.87
CA GLY A 286 12.02 11.65 -5.57
C GLY A 286 11.45 12.66 -6.58
N ALA A 287 11.53 12.37 -7.87
CA ALA A 287 10.99 13.22 -8.93
C ALA A 287 9.45 13.35 -8.84
N MET A 288 8.75 12.23 -8.60
CA MET A 288 7.29 12.24 -8.48
C MET A 288 6.83 13.01 -7.24
N VAL A 289 7.48 12.83 -6.10
CA VAL A 289 7.19 13.59 -4.87
C VAL A 289 7.35 15.09 -5.12
N LEU A 290 8.48 15.51 -5.70
CA LEU A 290 8.74 16.91 -6.03
C LEU A 290 7.65 17.50 -6.93
N VAL A 291 7.34 16.82 -8.03
CA VAL A 291 6.36 17.31 -9.02
C VAL A 291 4.95 17.35 -8.43
N PHE A 292 4.53 16.30 -7.72
CA PHE A 292 3.17 16.25 -7.17
C PHE A 292 2.96 17.23 -6.03
N ILE A 293 3.95 17.44 -5.14
CA ILE A 293 3.86 18.48 -4.11
C ILE A 293 3.73 19.86 -4.76
N ALA A 294 4.52 20.14 -5.80
CA ALA A 294 4.39 21.41 -6.54
C ALA A 294 3.02 21.56 -7.21
N LEU A 295 2.48 20.49 -7.82
CA LEU A 295 1.16 20.49 -8.42
C LEU A 295 0.03 20.67 -7.38
N ILE A 296 0.14 19.99 -6.22
CA ILE A 296 -0.82 20.18 -5.12
C ILE A 296 -0.81 21.63 -4.66
N ALA A 297 0.39 22.22 -4.44
CA ALA A 297 0.52 23.63 -4.06
C ALA A 297 -0.11 24.57 -5.08
N MET A 298 0.10 24.31 -6.38
CA MET A 298 -0.53 25.08 -7.47
C MET A 298 -2.06 24.94 -7.47
N VAL A 299 -2.58 23.71 -7.33
CA VAL A 299 -4.03 23.46 -7.28
C VAL A 299 -4.64 24.10 -6.04
N ASN A 300 -3.99 23.98 -4.89
CA ASN A 300 -4.46 24.58 -3.63
C ASN A 300 -4.48 26.11 -3.72
N HIS A 301 -3.50 26.73 -4.39
CA HIS A 301 -3.54 28.17 -4.62
C HIS A 301 -4.76 28.59 -5.48
N LEU A 302 -5.06 27.85 -6.55
CA LEU A 302 -6.25 28.11 -7.38
C LEU A 302 -7.56 27.89 -6.62
N LEU A 303 -7.62 26.84 -5.81
CA LEU A 303 -8.78 26.54 -4.95
C LEU A 303 -8.96 27.62 -3.88
N PHE A 304 -7.88 28.07 -3.24
CA PHE A 304 -7.90 29.16 -2.27
C PHE A 304 -8.50 30.43 -2.89
N LEU A 305 -8.02 30.86 -4.08
CA LEU A 305 -8.55 32.04 -4.78
C LEU A 305 -10.04 31.87 -5.12
N THR A 306 -10.44 30.68 -5.57
CA THR A 306 -11.84 30.38 -5.87
C THR A 306 -12.70 30.42 -4.61
N GLY A 307 -12.17 29.86 -3.50
CA GLY A 307 -12.82 29.86 -2.20
C GLY A 307 -12.96 31.27 -1.60
N ASP A 308 -11.98 32.12 -1.82
CA ASP A 308 -12.00 33.52 -1.36
C ASP A 308 -13.07 34.33 -2.10
N ILE A 309 -13.07 34.27 -3.45
CA ILE A 309 -14.04 34.97 -4.30
C ILE A 309 -15.49 34.49 -4.02
N SER A 310 -15.67 33.19 -3.76
CA SER A 310 -17.01 32.60 -3.56
C SER A 310 -17.49 32.65 -2.10
N GLY A 311 -16.63 33.01 -1.15
CA GLY A 311 -16.91 32.93 0.29
C GLY A 311 -16.85 31.50 0.86
N LEU A 312 -16.47 30.51 0.07
CA LEU A 312 -16.38 29.11 0.53
C LEU A 312 -15.30 28.88 1.58
N ASN A 313 -14.21 29.68 1.58
CA ASN A 313 -13.16 29.55 2.60
C ASN A 313 -13.73 29.77 4.00
N SER A 314 -14.56 30.80 4.21
CA SER A 314 -15.20 31.06 5.50
C SER A 314 -16.19 29.96 5.92
N ILE A 315 -16.87 29.34 4.95
CA ILE A 315 -17.77 28.20 5.23
C ILE A 315 -16.98 26.97 5.65
N ILE A 316 -15.86 26.69 4.98
CA ILE A 316 -14.98 25.56 5.28
C ILE A 316 -14.34 25.74 6.66
N GLU A 317 -13.78 26.91 6.95
CA GLU A 317 -13.19 27.23 8.25
C GLU A 317 -14.20 27.10 9.40
N ALA A 318 -15.45 27.53 9.19
CA ALA A 318 -16.49 27.48 10.22
C ALA A 318 -17.03 26.06 10.48
N ASN A 319 -16.95 25.13 9.49
CA ASN A 319 -17.64 23.82 9.56
C ASN A 319 -16.72 22.61 9.44
N THR A 320 -15.43 22.81 9.24
CA THR A 320 -14.47 21.71 9.06
C THR A 320 -13.18 21.97 9.83
N ILE A 321 -12.28 21.00 9.81
CA ILE A 321 -10.93 21.11 10.39
C ILE A 321 -9.95 21.90 9.49
N TYR A 322 -10.37 22.33 8.29
CA TYR A 322 -9.53 23.02 7.33
C TYR A 322 -9.76 24.52 7.36
N SER A 323 -8.68 25.29 7.18
CA SER A 323 -8.72 26.75 7.13
C SER A 323 -9.22 27.32 5.81
N THR A 324 -9.09 26.56 4.72
CA THR A 324 -9.43 27.04 3.37
C THR A 324 -9.88 25.89 2.45
N LEU A 325 -10.45 26.25 1.30
CA LEU A 325 -10.73 25.30 0.23
C LEU A 325 -9.40 24.79 -0.36
N SER A 326 -9.15 23.51 -0.21
CA SER A 326 -7.94 22.83 -0.68
C SER A 326 -8.28 21.45 -1.23
N LEU A 327 -7.34 20.83 -1.94
CA LEU A 327 -7.49 19.46 -2.41
C LEU A 327 -7.73 18.50 -1.22
N GLU A 328 -7.00 18.71 -0.15
CA GLU A 328 -7.10 17.95 1.10
C GLU A 328 -8.51 18.07 1.70
N ALA A 329 -9.06 19.28 1.79
CA ALA A 329 -10.40 19.51 2.28
C ALA A 329 -11.46 18.81 1.41
N ILE A 330 -11.36 18.95 0.10
CA ILE A 330 -12.29 18.31 -0.86
C ILE A 330 -12.24 16.79 -0.70
N MET A 331 -11.05 16.20 -0.69
CA MET A 331 -10.87 14.75 -0.57
C MET A 331 -11.31 14.24 0.81
N GLY A 332 -10.98 14.97 1.86
CA GLY A 332 -11.43 14.67 3.22
C GLY A 332 -12.95 14.57 3.31
N ILE A 333 -13.67 15.57 2.80
CA ILE A 333 -15.13 15.62 2.84
C ILE A 333 -15.74 14.52 1.95
N ILE A 334 -15.26 14.34 0.73
CA ILE A 334 -15.82 13.35 -0.24
C ILE A 334 -15.71 11.93 0.30
N PHE A 335 -14.57 11.58 0.91
CA PHE A 335 -14.32 10.21 1.40
C PHE A 335 -14.74 9.97 2.84
N SER A 336 -15.10 11.01 3.63
CA SER A 336 -15.58 10.88 5.01
C SER A 336 -16.71 9.84 5.18
N PRO A 337 -17.77 9.80 4.35
CA PRO A 337 -18.82 8.82 4.50
C PRO A 337 -18.31 7.38 4.37
N LEU A 338 -17.36 7.15 3.45
CA LEU A 338 -16.73 5.85 3.28
C LEU A 338 -15.88 5.48 4.50
N MET A 339 -15.13 6.44 5.05
CA MET A 339 -14.33 6.22 6.27
C MET A 339 -15.20 5.84 7.46
N TRP A 340 -16.33 6.52 7.63
CA TRP A 340 -17.30 6.16 8.65
C TRP A 340 -17.84 4.73 8.47
N LEU A 341 -18.21 4.37 7.23
CA LEU A 341 -18.76 3.04 6.91
C LEU A 341 -17.75 1.92 7.16
N ILE A 342 -16.45 2.13 6.91
CA ILE A 342 -15.42 1.09 7.13
C ILE A 342 -14.96 1.01 8.61
N GLY A 343 -15.53 1.82 9.50
CA GLY A 343 -15.32 1.69 10.94
C GLY A 343 -14.25 2.60 11.52
N VAL A 344 -13.82 3.65 10.82
CA VAL A 344 -12.92 4.68 11.35
C VAL A 344 -13.61 5.46 12.48
N ALA A 345 -12.86 5.84 13.51
CA ALA A 345 -13.38 6.66 14.61
C ALA A 345 -13.94 7.99 14.08
N SER A 346 -15.08 8.43 14.65
CA SER A 346 -15.83 9.58 14.11
C SER A 346 -15.02 10.89 14.06
N ALA A 347 -14.09 11.09 15.01
CA ALA A 347 -13.21 12.26 15.01
C ALA A 347 -12.21 12.26 13.85
N ASP A 348 -11.84 11.08 13.34
CA ASP A 348 -10.76 10.89 12.38
C ASP A 348 -11.25 10.63 10.94
N ILE A 349 -12.58 10.63 10.70
CA ILE A 349 -13.12 10.28 9.35
C ILE A 349 -12.66 11.25 8.26
N VAL A 350 -12.52 12.53 8.59
CA VAL A 350 -12.12 13.56 7.62
C VAL A 350 -10.63 13.47 7.30
N PRO A 351 -9.70 13.43 8.29
CA PRO A 351 -8.29 13.15 8.04
C PRO A 351 -8.04 11.84 7.27
N MET A 352 -8.75 10.79 7.62
CA MET A 352 -8.64 9.50 6.93
C MET A 352 -9.16 9.55 5.49
N GLY A 353 -10.22 10.32 5.25
CA GLY A 353 -10.75 10.60 3.91
C GLY A 353 -9.73 11.35 3.05
N GLN A 354 -9.07 12.36 3.63
CA GLN A 354 -7.96 13.09 2.99
C GLN A 354 -6.85 12.13 2.55
N LEU A 355 -6.38 11.27 3.45
CA LEU A 355 -5.31 10.30 3.14
C LEU A 355 -5.70 9.36 1.99
N LEU A 356 -6.93 8.85 1.98
CA LEU A 356 -7.43 8.03 0.88
C LEU A 356 -7.46 8.82 -0.43
N GLY A 357 -7.96 10.04 -0.40
CA GLY A 357 -8.02 10.91 -1.58
C GLY A 357 -6.64 11.22 -2.16
N ILE A 358 -5.68 11.57 -1.32
CA ILE A 358 -4.28 11.82 -1.72
C ILE A 358 -3.64 10.54 -2.28
N LYS A 359 -3.85 9.38 -1.64
CA LYS A 359 -3.39 8.10 -2.18
C LYS A 359 -3.89 7.87 -3.60
N LEU A 360 -5.19 8.05 -3.85
CA LEU A 360 -5.82 7.76 -5.13
C LEU A 360 -5.41 8.77 -6.22
N SER A 361 -5.42 10.07 -5.90
CA SER A 361 -5.18 11.15 -6.86
C SER A 361 -3.71 11.37 -7.15
N VAL A 362 -2.85 11.17 -6.16
CA VAL A 362 -1.41 11.41 -6.23
C VAL A 362 -0.65 10.09 -6.13
N ASN A 363 -0.31 9.67 -4.92
CA ASN A 363 0.23 8.36 -4.59
C ASN A 363 0.20 8.10 -3.08
N GLU A 364 0.43 6.85 -2.71
CA GLU A 364 0.49 6.40 -1.31
C GLU A 364 1.71 6.95 -0.56
N PHE A 365 2.80 7.27 -1.25
CA PHE A 365 4.02 7.76 -0.63
C PHE A 365 3.79 9.11 0.06
N ILE A 366 3.15 10.06 -0.65
CA ILE A 366 2.77 11.36 -0.09
C ILE A 366 1.72 11.17 1.01
N ALA A 367 0.78 10.24 0.84
CA ALA A 367 -0.21 9.95 1.87
C ALA A 367 0.43 9.40 3.17
N TYR A 368 1.48 8.57 3.08
CA TYR A 368 2.23 8.12 4.26
C TYR A 368 3.06 9.24 4.91
N MET A 369 3.60 10.18 4.12
CA MET A 369 4.23 11.38 4.67
C MET A 369 3.22 12.20 5.48
N GLN A 370 2.04 12.47 4.91
CA GLN A 370 0.96 13.17 5.63
C GLN A 370 0.50 12.39 6.88
N LEU A 371 0.42 11.05 6.80
CA LEU A 371 0.09 10.23 7.96
C LEU A 371 1.13 10.37 9.08
N ALA A 372 2.40 10.47 8.73
CA ALA A 372 3.46 10.74 9.72
C ALA A 372 3.31 12.14 10.36
N ASP A 373 2.96 13.15 9.56
CA ASP A 373 2.70 14.50 10.06
C ASP A 373 1.49 14.55 10.99
N PHE A 374 0.42 13.77 10.73
CA PHE A 374 -0.79 13.69 11.58
C PHE A 374 -0.55 13.13 12.99
N LYS A 375 0.63 12.59 13.24
CA LYS A 375 1.08 12.14 14.56
C LYS A 375 1.74 13.27 15.38
N ILE A 376 2.08 14.40 14.75
CA ILE A 376 2.82 15.49 15.40
C ILE A 376 1.85 16.38 16.15
N ALA A 377 2.10 16.62 17.44
CA ALA A 377 1.30 17.53 18.25
C ALA A 377 1.41 18.97 17.70
N GLY A 378 0.25 19.61 17.51
CA GLY A 378 0.18 20.98 16.99
C GLY A 378 0.24 21.08 15.45
N ALA A 379 0.22 19.97 14.73
CA ALA A 379 -0.05 19.99 13.30
C ALA A 379 -1.47 20.52 13.01
N GLU A 380 -1.70 21.09 11.84
CA GLU A 380 -3.02 21.61 11.43
C GLU A 380 -4.09 20.49 11.41
N VAL A 381 -3.70 19.31 11.00
CA VAL A 381 -4.53 18.10 10.99
C VAL A 381 -3.84 17.03 11.83
N VAL A 382 -4.55 16.46 12.81
CA VAL A 382 -4.03 15.41 13.68
C VAL A 382 -5.01 14.24 13.75
N LEU A 383 -4.50 13.03 13.98
CA LEU A 383 -5.32 11.88 14.35
C LEU A 383 -5.53 11.87 15.88
N THR A 384 -6.70 11.38 16.29
CA THR A 384 -7.09 11.27 17.69
C THR A 384 -6.89 9.87 18.24
N TYR A 385 -7.11 8.83 17.40
CA TYR A 385 -7.16 7.44 17.84
C TYR A 385 -6.06 6.60 17.20
N GLU A 386 -5.40 5.77 18.01
CA GLU A 386 -4.43 4.76 17.57
C GLU A 386 -5.05 3.80 16.52
N LYS A 387 -6.30 3.40 16.72
CA LYS A 387 -7.07 2.62 15.76
C LYS A 387 -7.05 3.23 14.35
N SER A 388 -7.29 4.54 14.25
CA SER A 388 -7.29 5.24 12.98
C SER A 388 -5.91 5.25 12.32
N LEU A 389 -4.85 5.42 13.09
CA LEU A 389 -3.46 5.34 12.62
C LEU A 389 -3.14 3.96 12.04
N ILE A 390 -3.54 2.90 12.75
CA ILE A 390 -3.33 1.53 12.28
C ILE A 390 -4.19 1.27 11.04
N MET A 391 -5.48 1.64 11.03
CA MET A 391 -6.33 1.50 9.85
C MET A 391 -5.78 2.26 8.64
N ALA A 392 -5.22 3.47 8.83
CA ALA A 392 -4.55 4.23 7.78
C ALA A 392 -3.36 3.45 7.22
N THR A 393 -2.54 2.84 8.09
CA THR A 393 -1.39 2.03 7.67
C THR A 393 -1.80 0.90 6.72
N TYR A 394 -2.94 0.23 6.96
CA TYR A 394 -3.48 -0.80 6.07
C TYR A 394 -4.11 -0.21 4.80
N MET A 395 -4.88 0.86 4.95
CA MET A 395 -5.56 1.52 3.84
C MET A 395 -4.57 2.06 2.81
N LEU A 396 -3.47 2.63 3.27
CA LEU A 396 -2.45 3.20 2.40
C LEU A 396 -1.53 2.14 1.79
N CYS A 397 -1.43 0.94 2.37
CA CYS A 397 -0.59 -0.14 1.89
C CYS A 397 -1.10 -0.67 0.53
N GLY A 398 -0.57 -0.13 -0.55
CA GLY A 398 -0.89 -0.52 -1.92
C GLY A 398 -0.75 0.64 -2.92
N PHE A 399 -0.27 0.31 -4.10
CA PHE A 399 0.00 1.24 -5.21
C PHE A 399 -1.25 1.66 -6.00
N ALA A 400 -2.43 1.68 -5.36
CA ALA A 400 -3.68 2.04 -6.02
C ALA A 400 -3.78 3.56 -6.22
N ASN A 401 -3.20 4.05 -7.32
CA ASN A 401 -3.23 5.45 -7.76
C ASN A 401 -3.24 5.56 -9.29
N PHE A 402 -3.53 6.76 -9.83
CA PHE A 402 -3.61 6.96 -11.27
C PHE A 402 -2.29 6.69 -12.00
N SER A 403 -1.14 7.03 -11.40
CA SER A 403 0.16 6.81 -12.03
C SER A 403 0.47 5.32 -12.20
N SER A 404 0.01 4.48 -11.27
CA SER A 404 0.17 3.02 -11.33
C SER A 404 -0.53 2.39 -12.54
N ILE A 405 -1.59 2.99 -13.07
CA ILE A 405 -2.21 2.54 -14.32
C ILE A 405 -1.18 2.61 -15.45
N GLY A 406 -0.50 3.75 -15.59
CA GLY A 406 0.55 3.94 -16.60
C GLY A 406 1.74 3.00 -16.40
N ILE A 407 2.18 2.84 -15.15
CA ILE A 407 3.29 1.94 -14.77
C ILE A 407 2.97 0.50 -15.18
N GLN A 408 1.76 0.00 -14.89
CA GLN A 408 1.37 -1.36 -15.25
C GLN A 408 1.18 -1.54 -16.76
N ILE A 409 0.58 -0.56 -17.46
CA ILE A 409 0.49 -0.61 -18.93
C ILE A 409 1.88 -0.65 -19.57
N GLY A 410 2.83 0.12 -19.05
CA GLY A 410 4.21 0.12 -19.49
C GLY A 410 4.93 -1.19 -19.16
N GLY A 411 4.98 -1.57 -17.89
CA GLY A 411 5.73 -2.73 -17.40
C GLY A 411 5.16 -4.06 -17.89
N ILE A 412 3.89 -4.35 -17.61
CA ILE A 412 3.25 -5.61 -18.05
C ILE A 412 3.09 -5.62 -19.58
N GLY A 413 2.78 -4.47 -20.18
CA GLY A 413 2.64 -4.34 -21.62
C GLY A 413 3.95 -4.52 -22.42
N ALA A 414 5.12 -4.31 -21.80
CA ALA A 414 6.41 -4.65 -22.37
C ALA A 414 6.65 -6.16 -22.36
N LEU A 415 6.18 -6.87 -21.32
CA LEU A 415 6.28 -8.33 -21.21
C LEU A 415 5.27 -9.06 -22.11
N ALA A 416 4.09 -8.50 -22.33
CA ALA A 416 3.02 -9.07 -23.13
C ALA A 416 2.33 -7.98 -23.98
N PRO A 417 2.90 -7.58 -25.13
CA PRO A 417 2.36 -6.50 -25.97
C PRO A 417 0.91 -6.71 -26.43
N ASN A 418 0.50 -7.98 -26.63
CA ASN A 418 -0.87 -8.34 -26.99
C ASN A 418 -1.90 -8.03 -25.89
N GLN A 419 -1.47 -7.87 -24.62
CA GLN A 419 -2.35 -7.55 -23.50
C GLN A 419 -2.50 -6.03 -23.28
N ARG A 420 -1.73 -5.15 -23.92
CA ARG A 420 -1.78 -3.69 -23.71
C ARG A 420 -3.20 -3.11 -23.81
N LYS A 421 -4.01 -3.62 -24.75
CA LYS A 421 -5.40 -3.19 -24.91
C LYS A 421 -6.25 -3.55 -23.68
N ASN A 422 -6.06 -4.73 -23.09
CA ASN A 422 -6.76 -5.16 -21.88
C ASN A 422 -6.27 -4.37 -20.66
N LEU A 423 -4.96 -4.16 -20.53
CA LEU A 423 -4.37 -3.37 -19.45
C LEU A 423 -4.93 -1.94 -19.44
N ALA A 424 -4.96 -1.24 -20.59
CA ALA A 424 -5.54 0.09 -20.70
C ALA A 424 -7.04 0.10 -20.37
N LYS A 425 -7.80 -0.88 -20.88
CA LYS A 425 -9.24 -1.00 -20.62
C LYS A 425 -9.55 -1.22 -19.14
N PHE A 426 -8.71 -1.92 -18.42
CA PHE A 426 -8.94 -2.30 -17.02
C PHE A 426 -8.30 -1.36 -16.02
N GLY A 427 -7.51 -0.36 -16.43
CA GLY A 427 -6.74 0.51 -15.54
C GLY A 427 -7.58 1.11 -14.39
N ILE A 428 -8.71 1.75 -14.70
CA ILE A 428 -9.62 2.30 -13.67
C ILE A 428 -10.22 1.21 -12.78
N LYS A 429 -10.59 0.05 -13.35
CA LYS A 429 -11.12 -1.07 -12.56
C LYS A 429 -10.05 -1.65 -11.62
N ALA A 430 -8.81 -1.68 -12.07
CA ALA A 430 -7.69 -2.12 -11.27
C ALA A 430 -7.38 -1.15 -10.12
N LEU A 431 -7.41 0.16 -10.39
CA LEU A 431 -7.27 1.20 -9.38
C LEU A 431 -8.34 1.07 -8.29
N ILE A 432 -9.62 1.04 -8.69
CA ILE A 432 -10.74 0.87 -7.74
C ILE A 432 -10.59 -0.47 -6.99
N GLY A 433 -10.28 -1.55 -7.70
CA GLY A 433 -10.12 -2.87 -7.10
C GLY A 433 -8.97 -2.95 -6.09
N GLY A 434 -7.83 -2.35 -6.39
CA GLY A 434 -6.69 -2.27 -5.46
C GLY A 434 -7.00 -1.44 -4.23
N ALA A 435 -7.67 -0.29 -4.39
CA ALA A 435 -8.13 0.54 -3.29
C ALA A 435 -9.13 -0.22 -2.38
N LEU A 436 -10.13 -0.89 -2.97
CA LEU A 436 -11.09 -1.69 -2.20
C LEU A 436 -10.42 -2.86 -1.46
N ALA A 437 -9.40 -3.50 -2.04
CA ALA A 437 -8.67 -4.56 -1.37
C ALA A 437 -7.88 -4.04 -0.14
N SER A 438 -7.25 -2.86 -0.24
CA SER A 438 -6.57 -2.21 0.89
C SER A 438 -7.57 -1.76 1.96
N LEU A 439 -8.72 -1.17 1.56
CA LEU A 439 -9.79 -0.76 2.47
C LEU A 439 -10.40 -1.96 3.20
N LEU A 440 -10.53 -3.10 2.54
CA LEU A 440 -11.01 -4.34 3.16
C LEU A 440 -10.06 -4.82 4.26
N SER A 441 -8.74 -4.77 3.99
CA SER A 441 -7.72 -5.08 5.00
C SER A 441 -7.79 -4.10 6.17
N ALA A 442 -7.98 -2.79 5.92
CA ALA A 442 -8.14 -1.77 6.96
C ALA A 442 -9.38 -1.98 7.81
N ALA A 443 -10.54 -2.31 7.19
CA ALA A 443 -11.78 -2.59 7.92
C ALA A 443 -11.65 -3.82 8.82
N ILE A 444 -11.01 -4.90 8.34
CA ILE A 444 -10.74 -6.11 9.14
C ILE A 444 -9.76 -5.80 10.28
N ALA A 445 -8.69 -5.04 10.02
CA ALA A 445 -7.74 -4.64 11.07
C ALA A 445 -8.44 -3.80 12.14
N GLY A 446 -9.21 -2.77 11.76
CA GLY A 446 -9.98 -1.93 12.67
C GLY A 446 -11.04 -2.70 13.47
N MET A 447 -11.65 -3.75 12.88
CA MET A 447 -12.57 -4.65 13.58
C MET A 447 -11.87 -5.45 14.68
N LEU A 448 -10.63 -5.90 14.40
CA LEU A 448 -9.88 -6.76 15.33
C LEU A 448 -9.16 -5.97 16.44
N ILE A 449 -8.77 -4.74 16.17
CA ILE A 449 -7.98 -3.91 17.12
C ILE A 449 -8.91 -3.17 18.09
N GLY A 450 -10.08 -2.73 17.65
CA GLY A 450 -11.09 -2.12 18.52
C GLY A 450 -11.22 -0.61 18.42
#